data_38db5cf7398250de2dcac499446b7240
#
_entry.id   38db5cf7398250de2dcac499446b7240
#
_cell.length_a   1.000
_cell.length_b   1.000
_cell.length_c   1.000
_cell.angle_alpha   90.00
_cell.angle_beta   90.00
_cell.angle_gamma   90.00
#
_symmetry.space_group_name_H-M   'P 1'
#
loop_
_entity.id
_entity.type
_entity.pdbx_description
1 polymer ?
#
loop_
_entity_poly.entity_id
_entity_poly.type
_entity_poly.pdbx_seq_one_letter_code
_entity_poly.pdbx_strand_id
1 'polypeptide(L)'
;MARKTFLQHWIIGAKLVSPDEMSSESVGENDFQIVGNCCVIKILKPEYYGERVVKYCAEKTLVHELLHLKYSWLVPQKESVESVYYDTLEHSLLEQMAKSLIMAKYNIPLSWFKS
;
A
#
# COMPACT_ATOMS: atom_id res chain seq x y z
N MET A 1 -5.58 -14.07 23.28
CA MET A 1 -5.54 -12.61 23.46
C MET A 1 -5.03 -11.96 22.19
N ALA A 2 -5.77 -11.01 21.67
CA ALA A 2 -5.33 -10.30 20.46
C ALA A 2 -4.03 -9.53 20.73
N ARG A 3 -3.07 -9.69 19.82
CA ARG A 3 -1.81 -8.94 19.90
C ARG A 3 -2.10 -7.47 19.64
N LYS A 4 -1.75 -6.61 20.58
CA LYS A 4 -1.89 -5.17 20.40
C LYS A 4 -0.86 -4.69 19.39
N THR A 5 -1.31 -4.29 18.22
CA THR A 5 -0.49 -3.69 17.20
C THR A 5 -0.89 -2.22 17.05
N PHE A 6 -0.02 -1.44 16.42
CA PHE A 6 -0.31 -0.04 16.12
C PHE A 6 -1.67 0.13 15.41
N LEU A 7 -2.01 -0.79 14.50
CA LEU A 7 -3.21 -0.69 13.67
C LEU A 7 -4.50 -1.02 14.42
N GLN A 8 -4.46 -1.58 15.62
CA GLN A 8 -5.65 -1.94 16.37
C GLN A 8 -6.52 -0.74 16.75
N HIS A 9 -5.94 0.44 16.83
CA HIS A 9 -6.66 1.65 17.22
C HIS A 9 -7.11 2.46 16.01
N TRP A 10 -6.95 1.93 14.81
CA TRP A 10 -7.32 2.59 13.57
C TRP A 10 -8.59 1.99 12.98
N ILE A 11 -9.47 2.87 12.53
CA ILE A 11 -10.63 2.46 11.73
C ILE A 11 -10.18 2.52 10.27
N ILE A 12 -10.04 1.35 9.65
CA ILE A 12 -9.51 1.22 8.29
C ILE A 12 -10.61 0.71 7.38
N GLY A 13 -10.93 1.50 6.35
CA GLY A 13 -11.80 1.09 5.26
C GLY A 13 -10.98 0.93 3.98
N ALA A 14 -11.41 0.02 3.11
CA ALA A 14 -10.79 -0.15 1.80
C ALA A 14 -11.87 -0.21 0.75
N LYS A 15 -11.63 0.39 -0.42
CA LYS A 15 -12.58 0.38 -1.52
C LYS A 15 -11.86 0.39 -2.87
N LEU A 16 -12.52 -0.22 -3.86
CA LEU A 16 -12.09 -0.15 -5.26
C LEU A 16 -12.67 1.12 -5.89
N VAL A 17 -11.83 1.87 -6.60
CA VAL A 17 -12.21 3.18 -7.14
C VAL A 17 -11.83 3.31 -8.61
N SER A 18 -12.44 4.27 -9.28
CA SER A 18 -12.04 4.72 -10.60
C SER A 18 -10.97 5.82 -10.48
N PRO A 19 -10.23 6.14 -11.58
CA PRO A 19 -9.14 7.13 -11.51
C PRO A 19 -9.56 8.50 -11.04
N ASP A 20 -10.79 8.93 -11.30
CA ASP A 20 -11.29 10.23 -10.90
C ASP A 20 -11.48 10.36 -9.37
N GLU A 21 -11.54 9.24 -8.66
CA GLU A 21 -11.62 9.23 -7.19
C GLU A 21 -10.25 9.18 -6.53
N MET A 22 -9.18 9.13 -7.31
CA MET A 22 -7.80 9.11 -6.82
C MET A 22 -7.20 10.50 -6.90
N SER A 23 -6.34 10.85 -5.95
CA SER A 23 -5.64 12.14 -5.96
C SER A 23 -4.36 12.10 -6.81
N SER A 24 -3.91 10.91 -7.19
CA SER A 24 -2.69 10.72 -7.97
C SER A 24 -2.86 9.56 -8.96
N GLU A 25 -1.96 9.50 -9.95
CA GLU A 25 -1.92 8.39 -10.91
C GLU A 25 -1.22 7.18 -10.31
N SER A 26 -1.84 6.55 -9.34
CA SER A 26 -1.29 5.38 -8.67
C SER A 26 -2.30 4.25 -8.64
N VAL A 27 -1.83 3.05 -8.30
CA VAL A 27 -2.69 1.86 -8.19
C VAL A 27 -3.37 1.82 -6.83
N GLY A 28 -2.73 2.38 -5.81
CA GLY A 28 -3.25 2.43 -4.46
C GLY A 28 -2.93 3.74 -3.78
N GLU A 29 -3.74 4.13 -2.82
CA GLU A 29 -3.62 5.40 -2.14
C GLU A 29 -4.18 5.29 -0.73
N ASN A 30 -3.47 5.90 0.22
CA ASN A 30 -3.93 6.06 1.61
C ASN A 30 -4.47 7.46 1.80
N ASP A 31 -5.68 7.56 2.30
CA ASP A 31 -6.25 8.81 2.76
C ASP A 31 -6.50 8.66 4.27
N PHE A 32 -5.58 9.17 5.08
CA PHE A 32 -5.65 8.97 6.52
C PHE A 32 -5.69 10.29 7.29
N GLN A 33 -6.36 10.24 8.43
CA GLN A 33 -6.44 11.35 9.37
C GLN A 33 -5.92 10.89 10.74
N ILE A 34 -4.84 11.50 11.18
CA ILE A 34 -4.19 11.14 12.44
C ILE A 34 -5.12 11.43 13.63
N VAL A 35 -5.77 12.59 13.62
CA VAL A 35 -6.64 13.01 14.73
C VAL A 35 -7.78 12.04 14.96
N GLY A 36 -8.37 11.50 13.88
CA GLY A 36 -9.48 10.57 13.99
C GLY A 36 -9.07 9.10 14.03
N ASN A 37 -7.79 8.81 13.91
CA ASN A 37 -7.28 7.44 13.77
C ASN A 37 -8.07 6.65 12.73
N CYS A 38 -8.30 7.25 11.58
CA CYS A 38 -9.05 6.60 10.50
C CYS A 38 -8.30 6.72 9.17
N CYS A 39 -8.55 5.75 8.31
CA CYS A 39 -7.89 5.66 7.03
C CYS A 39 -8.82 5.01 6.01
N VAL A 40 -8.87 5.57 4.81
CA VAL A 40 -9.51 4.93 3.66
C VAL A 40 -8.42 4.58 2.65
N ILE A 41 -8.30 3.31 2.34
CA ILE A 41 -7.38 2.83 1.32
C ILE A 41 -8.16 2.70 0.03
N LYS A 42 -7.74 3.46 -0.97
CA LYS A 42 -8.34 3.42 -2.31
C LYS A 42 -7.47 2.57 -3.21
N ILE A 43 -8.08 1.60 -3.86
CA ILE A 43 -7.38 0.70 -4.78
C ILE A 43 -8.03 0.82 -6.15
N LEU A 44 -7.21 1.03 -7.17
CA LEU A 44 -7.71 1.16 -8.54
C LEU A 44 -8.41 -0.12 -8.96
N LYS A 45 -9.59 0.02 -9.59
CA LYS A 45 -10.31 -1.12 -10.15
C LYS A 45 -9.51 -1.77 -11.28
N PRO A 46 -9.60 -3.10 -11.44
CA PRO A 46 -8.79 -3.81 -12.44
C PRO A 46 -9.03 -3.33 -13.88
N GLU A 47 -10.22 -2.88 -14.21
CA GLU A 47 -10.57 -2.40 -15.55
C GLU A 47 -9.80 -1.15 -15.98
N TYR A 48 -9.26 -0.39 -15.02
CA TYR A 48 -8.47 0.83 -15.29
C TYR A 48 -6.97 0.59 -15.20
N TYR A 49 -6.56 -0.63 -14.84
CA TYR A 49 -5.14 -0.91 -14.61
C TYR A 49 -4.31 -0.88 -15.90
N GLY A 50 -4.88 -1.34 -17.01
CA GLY A 50 -4.21 -1.39 -18.31
C GLY A 50 -3.11 -2.45 -18.38
N GLU A 51 -2.26 -2.31 -19.39
CA GLU A 51 -1.13 -3.22 -19.59
C GLU A 51 0.09 -2.72 -18.82
N ARG A 52 0.52 -3.51 -17.85
CA ARG A 52 1.70 -3.23 -17.03
C ARG A 52 2.51 -4.50 -16.84
N VAL A 53 3.79 -4.32 -16.52
CA VAL A 53 4.71 -5.44 -16.29
C VAL A 53 4.27 -6.27 -15.08
N VAL A 54 3.78 -5.60 -14.05
CA VAL A 54 3.32 -6.28 -12.82
C VAL A 54 1.84 -6.58 -12.93
N LYS A 55 1.48 -7.83 -12.61
CA LYS A 55 0.09 -8.26 -12.62
C LYS A 55 -0.72 -7.48 -11.58
N TYR A 56 -1.96 -7.13 -11.92
CA TYR A 56 -2.88 -6.53 -10.97
C TYR A 56 -3.18 -7.50 -9.83
N CYS A 57 -3.03 -7.02 -8.60
CA CYS A 57 -3.36 -7.78 -7.41
C CYS A 57 -3.84 -6.81 -6.33
N ALA A 58 -5.16 -6.73 -6.14
CA ALA A 58 -5.76 -5.80 -5.19
C ALA A 58 -5.27 -6.08 -3.77
N GLU A 59 -5.14 -7.35 -3.40
CA GLU A 59 -4.68 -7.73 -2.06
C GLU A 59 -3.24 -7.27 -1.81
N LYS A 60 -2.35 -7.44 -2.79
CA LYS A 60 -0.97 -6.95 -2.69
C LYS A 60 -0.95 -5.44 -2.49
N THR A 61 -1.76 -4.72 -3.26
CA THR A 61 -1.86 -3.27 -3.15
C THR A 61 -2.39 -2.85 -1.77
N LEU A 62 -3.39 -3.56 -1.26
CA LEU A 62 -3.91 -3.32 0.08
C LEU A 62 -2.82 -3.49 1.13
N VAL A 63 -2.06 -4.58 1.07
CA VAL A 63 -0.96 -4.84 2.01
C VAL A 63 0.10 -3.76 1.91
N HIS A 64 0.46 -3.35 0.69
CA HIS A 64 1.42 -2.27 0.45
C HIS A 64 0.99 -0.99 1.17
N GLU A 65 -0.29 -0.59 1.02
CA GLU A 65 -0.81 0.63 1.64
C GLU A 65 -0.89 0.50 3.16
N LEU A 66 -1.24 -0.67 3.69
CA LEU A 66 -1.22 -0.90 5.14
C LEU A 66 0.19 -0.80 5.71
N LEU A 67 1.20 -1.26 4.98
CA LEU A 67 2.59 -1.13 5.38
C LEU A 67 3.04 0.33 5.39
N HIS A 68 2.61 1.12 4.42
CA HIS A 68 2.86 2.56 4.42
C HIS A 68 2.30 3.22 5.67
N LEU A 69 1.06 2.89 6.01
CA LEU A 69 0.41 3.46 7.20
C LEU A 69 1.18 3.13 8.47
N LYS A 70 1.62 1.87 8.60
CA LYS A 70 2.40 1.44 9.76
C LYS A 70 3.79 2.08 9.79
N TYR A 71 4.44 2.11 8.64
CA TYR A 71 5.83 2.57 8.53
C TYR A 71 5.97 4.08 8.72
N SER A 72 4.99 4.86 8.28
CA SER A 72 5.04 6.32 8.38
C SER A 72 5.18 6.83 9.82
N TRP A 73 4.79 6.03 10.82
CA TRP A 73 4.96 6.36 12.23
C TRP A 73 6.35 6.10 12.76
N LEU A 74 7.12 5.24 12.08
CA LEU A 74 8.44 4.83 12.52
C LEU A 74 9.55 5.67 11.92
N VAL A 75 9.27 6.35 10.82
CA VAL A 75 10.27 7.10 10.06
C VAL A 75 9.87 8.57 10.00
N PRO A 76 10.72 9.48 10.49
CA PRO A 76 10.46 10.91 10.39
C PRO A 76 10.37 11.35 8.94
N GLN A 77 9.39 12.18 8.62
CA GLN A 77 9.29 12.77 7.30
C GLN A 77 10.35 13.85 7.16
N LYS A 78 11.22 13.73 6.18
CA LYS A 78 12.25 14.74 5.89
C LYS A 78 11.89 15.49 4.63
N GLU A 79 11.75 16.80 4.73
CA GLU A 79 11.55 17.68 3.57
C GLU A 79 12.91 18.12 3.03
N SER A 80 13.52 17.30 2.20
CA SER A 80 14.82 17.59 1.59
C SER A 80 14.98 16.79 0.31
N VAL A 81 16.03 17.08 -0.46
CA VAL A 81 16.38 16.30 -1.65
C VAL A 81 16.57 14.83 -1.29
N GLU A 82 17.10 14.56 -0.10
CA GLU A 82 17.25 13.21 0.43
C GLU A 82 15.92 12.51 0.66
N SER A 83 14.84 13.26 0.94
CA SER A 83 13.53 12.68 1.20
C SER A 83 12.97 11.96 -0.04
N VAL A 84 13.26 12.46 -1.25
CA VAL A 84 12.84 11.81 -2.48
C VAL A 84 13.51 10.45 -2.63
N TYR A 85 14.80 10.39 -2.32
CA TYR A 85 15.56 9.13 -2.37
C TYR A 85 15.03 8.13 -1.35
N TYR A 86 14.82 8.55 -0.11
CA TYR A 86 14.27 7.69 0.94
C TYR A 86 12.86 7.25 0.64
N ASP A 87 12.04 8.12 0.04
CA ASP A 87 10.68 7.79 -0.36
C ASP A 87 10.69 6.68 -1.42
N THR A 88 11.59 6.79 -2.40
CA THR A 88 11.75 5.76 -3.45
C THR A 88 12.18 4.41 -2.84
N LEU A 89 13.12 4.43 -1.90
CA LEU A 89 13.57 3.21 -1.22
C LEU A 89 12.45 2.62 -0.37
N GLU A 90 11.69 3.45 0.31
CA GLU A 90 10.55 3.00 1.11
C GLU A 90 9.53 2.29 0.24
N HIS A 91 9.13 2.90 -0.88
CA HIS A 91 8.18 2.28 -1.80
C HIS A 91 8.67 0.94 -2.32
N SER A 92 9.94 0.87 -2.70
CA SER A 92 10.55 -0.38 -3.17
C SER A 92 10.54 -1.46 -2.09
N LEU A 93 10.91 -1.11 -0.86
CA LEU A 93 10.93 -2.04 0.26
C LEU A 93 9.53 -2.55 0.58
N LEU A 94 8.56 -1.65 0.69
CA LEU A 94 7.20 -2.01 1.02
C LEU A 94 6.56 -2.86 -0.07
N GLU A 95 6.88 -2.61 -1.33
CA GLU A 95 6.39 -3.43 -2.44
C GLU A 95 6.96 -4.85 -2.36
N GLN A 96 8.26 -5.00 -2.06
CA GLN A 96 8.88 -6.31 -1.87
C GLN A 96 8.26 -7.06 -0.69
N MET A 97 8.02 -6.36 0.40
CA MET A 97 7.39 -6.97 1.58
C MET A 97 5.96 -7.40 1.27
N ALA A 98 5.18 -6.58 0.57
CA ALA A 98 3.81 -6.91 0.20
C ALA A 98 3.78 -8.16 -0.68
N LYS A 99 4.63 -8.22 -1.70
CA LYS A 99 4.73 -9.40 -2.57
C LYS A 99 5.12 -10.64 -1.78
N SER A 100 6.09 -10.52 -0.86
CA SER A 100 6.54 -11.64 -0.04
C SER A 100 5.41 -12.19 0.83
N LEU A 101 4.60 -11.33 1.40
CA LEU A 101 3.47 -11.74 2.23
C LEU A 101 2.40 -12.47 1.41
N ILE A 102 2.10 -11.99 0.20
CA ILE A 102 1.15 -12.66 -0.69
C ILE A 102 1.71 -14.01 -1.15
N MET A 103 3.00 -14.07 -1.51
CA MET A 103 3.65 -15.32 -1.89
C MET A 103 3.57 -16.35 -0.78
N ALA A 104 3.82 -15.94 0.47
CA ALA A 104 3.74 -16.82 1.61
C ALA A 104 2.32 -17.29 1.88
N LYS A 105 1.35 -16.39 1.78
CA LYS A 105 -0.06 -16.69 2.04
C LYS A 105 -0.63 -17.73 1.07
N TYR A 106 -0.28 -17.59 -0.21
CA TYR A 106 -0.86 -18.42 -1.26
C TYR A 106 0.10 -19.47 -1.81
N ASN A 107 1.31 -19.53 -1.31
CA ASN A 107 2.35 -20.43 -1.78
C ASN A 107 2.57 -20.30 -3.30
N ILE A 108 2.77 -19.08 -3.76
CA ILE A 108 2.98 -18.76 -5.17
C ILE A 108 4.38 -18.20 -5.38
N PRO A 109 4.97 -18.38 -6.58
CA PRO A 109 6.30 -17.85 -6.88
C PRO A 109 6.24 -16.37 -7.27
N LEU A 110 7.38 -15.71 -7.22
CA LEU A 110 7.50 -14.30 -7.63
C LEU A 110 7.03 -14.09 -9.07
N SER A 111 7.26 -15.07 -9.95
CA SER A 111 6.84 -15.01 -11.36
C SER A 111 5.32 -14.87 -11.54
N TRP A 112 4.54 -15.22 -10.51
CA TRP A 112 3.10 -15.04 -10.56
C TRP A 112 2.70 -13.57 -10.77
N PHE A 113 3.51 -12.63 -10.24
CA PHE A 113 3.23 -11.20 -10.37
C PHE A 113 3.58 -10.63 -11.73
N LYS A 114 4.21 -11.40 -12.59
CA LYS A 114 4.51 -10.99 -13.95
C LYS A 114 3.25 -11.12 -14.81
N SER A 115 2.87 -10.03 -15.44
CA SER A 115 1.70 -10.02 -16.33
C SER A 115 2.05 -10.50 -17.72
#